data_481199f74923b3a8888e72030d99e5d7
#
_entry.id   481199f74923b3a8888e72030d99e5d7
#
_cell.length_a   1.000
_cell.length_b   1.000
_cell.length_c   1.000
_cell.angle_alpha   90.00
_cell.angle_beta   90.00
_cell.angle_gamma   90.00
#
_symmetry.space_group_name_H-M   'P 1'
#
loop_
_entity.id
_entity.type
_entity.pdbx_description
1 polymer ?
#
loop_
_entity_poly.entity_id
_entity_poly.type
_entity_poly.pdbx_seq_one_letter_code
_entity_poly.pdbx_strand_id
1 'polypeptide(L)' 'MTLQERMRELRKERKETQRQVADAIGVTDRQYQRFETGVNLPGFENLLGIADHFGVSLDYLAGRSDRREM' A
#
# COMPACT_ATOMS: atom_id res chain seq x y z
N MET A 1 6.48 -11.68 3.89
CA MET A 1 6.61 -10.47 3.05
C MET A 1 6.53 -9.22 3.90
N THR A 2 7.25 -8.18 3.49
CA THR A 2 7.16 -6.89 4.17
C THR A 2 5.99 -6.07 3.63
N LEU A 3 5.62 -5.02 4.35
CA LEU A 3 4.62 -4.05 3.90
C LEU A 3 5.00 -3.48 2.53
N GLN A 4 6.26 -3.09 2.36
CA GLN A 4 6.75 -2.48 1.12
C GLN A 4 6.62 -3.44 -0.07
N GLU A 5 6.99 -4.69 0.15
CA GLU A 5 6.86 -5.72 -0.89
C GLU A 5 5.40 -5.95 -1.27
N ARG A 6 4.50 -6.01 -0.28
CA ARG A 6 3.07 -6.18 -0.52
C ARG A 6 2.48 -5.01 -1.31
N MET A 7 2.86 -3.79 -0.94
CA MET A 7 2.40 -2.61 -1.64
C MET A 7 2.80 -2.63 -3.12
N ARG A 8 4.06 -2.94 -3.39
CA ARG A 8 4.55 -3.03 -4.77
C ARG A 8 3.87 -4.16 -5.54
N GLU A 9 3.72 -5.32 -4.92
CA GLU A 9 3.08 -6.48 -5.54
C GLU A 9 1.63 -6.17 -5.92
N LEU A 10 0.86 -5.62 -4.99
CA LEU A 10 -0.54 -5.28 -5.23
C LEU A 10 -0.69 -4.22 -6.31
N ARG A 11 0.16 -3.20 -6.27
CA ARG A 11 0.14 -2.14 -7.28
C ARG A 11 0.43 -2.69 -8.67
N LYS A 12 1.43 -3.55 -8.79
CA LYS A 12 1.80 -4.15 -10.08
C LYS A 12 0.73 -5.10 -10.59
N GLU A 13 0.08 -5.86 -9.72
CA GLU A 13 -1.05 -6.71 -10.10
C GLU A 13 -2.15 -5.91 -10.77
N ARG A 14 -2.41 -4.70 -10.25
CA ARG A 14 -3.45 -3.81 -10.78
C ARG A 14 -2.96 -2.96 -11.94
N LYS A 15 -1.70 -3.08 -12.31
CA LYS A 15 -1.07 -2.28 -13.36
C LYS A 15 -1.22 -0.79 -13.12
N GLU A 16 -1.13 -0.39 -11.86
CA GLU A 16 -1.21 1.01 -11.46
C GLU A 16 0.18 1.62 -11.32
N THR A 17 0.29 2.91 -11.61
CA THR A 17 1.50 3.67 -11.33
C THR A 17 1.50 4.08 -9.85
N GLN A 18 2.67 4.43 -9.33
CA GLN A 18 2.78 4.97 -7.98
C GLN A 18 1.92 6.23 -7.82
N ARG A 19 1.90 7.07 -8.84
CA ARG A 19 1.09 8.30 -8.81
C ARG A 19 -0.39 8.01 -8.74
N GLN A 20 -0.87 6.98 -9.45
CA GLN A 20 -2.28 6.62 -9.40
C GLN A 20 -2.70 6.19 -8.00
N VAL A 21 -1.86 5.40 -7.33
CA VAL A 21 -2.15 4.98 -5.96
C VAL A 21 -2.06 6.18 -5.01
N ALA A 22 -1.04 7.02 -5.17
CA ALA A 22 -0.89 8.23 -4.35
C ALA A 22 -2.12 9.11 -4.44
N ASP A 23 -2.61 9.37 -5.65
CA ASP A 23 -3.81 10.17 -5.87
C ASP A 23 -5.03 9.54 -5.21
N ALA A 24 -5.16 8.22 -5.29
CA ALA A 24 -6.31 7.50 -4.73
C ALA A 24 -6.35 7.58 -3.20
N ILE A 25 -5.22 7.61 -2.53
CA ILE A 25 -5.15 7.65 -1.07
C ILE A 25 -4.91 9.06 -0.52
N GLY A 26 -4.77 10.05 -1.40
CA GLY A 26 -4.68 11.45 -1.00
C GLY A 26 -3.32 11.90 -0.50
N VAL A 27 -2.24 11.29 -0.99
CA VAL A 27 -0.87 11.71 -0.67
C VAL A 27 -0.15 12.15 -1.95
N THR A 28 1.02 12.77 -1.79
CA THR A 28 1.83 13.14 -2.95
C THR A 28 2.50 11.90 -3.54
N ASP A 29 2.85 11.97 -4.82
CA ASP A 29 3.59 10.94 -5.51
C ASP A 29 4.89 10.61 -4.76
N ARG A 30 5.62 11.66 -4.37
CA ARG A 30 6.88 11.51 -3.64
C ARG A 30 6.68 10.80 -2.29
N GLN A 31 5.63 11.16 -1.57
CA GLN A 31 5.32 10.53 -0.29
C GLN A 31 5.02 9.05 -0.46
N TYR A 32 4.22 8.70 -1.47
CA TYR A 32 3.91 7.31 -1.74
C TYR A 32 5.17 6.52 -2.13
N GLN A 33 6.05 7.10 -2.95
CA GLN A 33 7.32 6.48 -3.30
C GLN A 33 8.13 6.14 -2.06
N ARG A 34 8.17 7.04 -1.08
CA ARG A 34 8.88 6.82 0.18
C ARG A 34 8.25 5.71 1.01
N PHE A 35 6.95 5.53 0.92
CA PHE A 35 6.30 4.38 1.56
C PHE A 35 6.76 3.07 0.92
N GLU A 36 6.81 3.01 -0.40
CA GLU A 36 7.22 1.78 -1.09
C GLU A 36 8.69 1.44 -0.92
N THR A 37 9.53 2.43 -0.74
CA THR A 37 10.96 2.21 -0.54
C THR A 37 11.33 1.99 0.93
N GLY A 38 10.40 2.21 1.86
CA GLY A 38 10.64 2.05 3.27
C GLY A 38 11.32 3.24 3.93
N VAL A 39 11.52 4.34 3.22
CA VAL A 39 12.10 5.56 3.78
C VAL A 39 11.17 6.14 4.85
N ASN A 40 9.87 6.12 4.59
CA ASN A 40 8.86 6.53 5.55
C ASN A 40 7.85 5.41 5.72
N LEU A 41 7.32 5.24 6.93
CA LEU A 41 6.23 4.32 7.18
C LEU A 41 4.91 5.10 7.08
N PRO A 42 3.90 4.57 6.38
CA PRO A 42 2.59 5.21 6.37
C PRO A 42 1.99 5.19 7.77
N GLY A 43 1.38 6.29 8.17
CA GLY A 43 0.60 6.33 9.40
C GLY A 43 -0.65 5.47 9.27
N PHE A 44 -1.37 5.31 10.38
CA PHE A 44 -2.51 4.40 10.43
C PHE A 44 -3.58 4.74 9.39
N GLU A 45 -3.92 6.01 9.24
CA GLU A 45 -4.93 6.43 8.25
C GLU A 45 -4.50 6.12 6.83
N ASN A 46 -3.22 6.32 6.52
CA ASN A 46 -2.71 5.99 5.20
C ASN A 46 -2.68 4.48 4.97
N LEU A 47 -2.37 3.69 6.01
CA LEU A 47 -2.44 2.24 5.92
C LEU A 47 -3.86 1.76 5.62
N LEU A 48 -4.86 2.34 6.30
CA LEU A 48 -6.26 2.03 6.01
C LEU A 48 -6.61 2.37 4.58
N GLY A 49 -6.20 3.54 4.11
CA GLY A 49 -6.45 3.97 2.73
C GLY A 49 -5.82 3.04 1.71
N ILE A 50 -4.59 2.61 1.96
CA ILE A 50 -3.88 1.68 1.08
C ILE A 50 -4.59 0.32 1.05
N ALA A 51 -4.94 -0.22 2.22
CA ALA A 51 -5.65 -1.50 2.31
C ALA A 51 -6.99 -1.43 1.60
N ASP A 52 -7.74 -0.35 1.80
CA ASP A 52 -9.04 -0.15 1.15
C ASP A 52 -8.88 -0.03 -0.36
N HIS A 53 -7.88 0.73 -0.81
CA HIS A 53 -7.63 0.90 -2.25
C HIS A 53 -7.36 -0.44 -2.93
N PHE A 54 -6.54 -1.27 -2.30
CA PHE A 54 -6.21 -2.59 -2.86
C PHE A 54 -7.24 -3.68 -2.51
N GLY A 55 -8.20 -3.38 -1.65
CA GLY A 55 -9.24 -4.34 -1.28
C GLY A 55 -8.72 -5.52 -0.48
N VAL A 56 -7.75 -5.29 0.39
CA VAL A 56 -7.13 -6.33 1.21
C VAL A 56 -7.22 -5.96 2.69
N SER A 57 -7.02 -6.95 3.56
CA SER A 57 -6.97 -6.72 5.00
C SER A 57 -5.67 -6.01 5.38
N LEU A 58 -5.70 -5.32 6.51
CA LEU A 58 -4.48 -4.72 7.08
C LEU A 58 -3.44 -5.79 7.39
N ASP A 59 -3.86 -6.93 7.90
CA ASP A 59 -2.94 -8.02 8.22
C ASP A 59 -2.24 -8.54 6.96
N TYR A 60 -2.96 -8.67 5.86
CA TYR A 60 -2.34 -9.07 4.61
C TYR A 60 -1.35 -8.02 4.14
N LEU A 61 -1.76 -6.75 4.16
CA LEU A 61 -0.90 -5.65 3.72
C LEU A 61 0.39 -5.58 4.54
N ALA A 62 0.27 -5.77 5.86
CA ALA A 62 1.41 -5.72 6.77
C ALA A 62 2.30 -6.97 6.71
N GLY A 63 1.90 -7.98 5.95
CA GLY A 63 2.66 -9.22 5.83
C GLY A 63 2.43 -10.19 6.99
N ARG A 64 1.40 -9.97 7.81
CA ARG A 64 1.10 -10.83 8.96
C ARG A 64 0.20 -11.99 8.61
N SER A 65 -0.42 -11.97 7.44
CA SER A 65 -1.36 -12.99 7.00
C SER A 65 -1.22 -13.16 5.48
N ASP A 66 -1.49 -14.37 5.00
CA ASP A 66 -1.57 -14.65 3.57
C ASP A 66 -3.00 -14.51 3.04
N ARG A 67 -3.95 -14.17 3.89
CA ARG A 67 -5.35 -14.00 3.52
C ARG A 67 -5.63 -12.54 3.22
N ARG A 68 -6.10 -12.28 2.00
CA ARG A 68 -6.42 -10.91 1.55
C ARG A 68 -7.73 -10.39 2.13
N GLU A 69 -8.63 -11.27 2.52
CA GLU A 69 -9.97 -10.90 2.99
C GLU A 69 -9.91 -10.15 4.32
N MET A 70 -10.78 -9.19 4.43
CA MET A 70 -10.95 -8.42 5.66
C MET A 70 -11.79 -9.13 6.69
#